data_23f31567f8e25721479cfe16b95ae42b
#
_entry.id   23f31567f8e25721479cfe16b95ae42b
#
_cell.length_a   1.000
_cell.length_b   1.000
_cell.length_c   1.000
_cell.angle_alpha   90.00
_cell.angle_beta   90.00
_cell.angle_gamma   90.00
#
_symmetry.space_group_name_H-M   'P 1'
#
loop_
_entity.id
_entity.type
_entity.pdbx_description
1 polymer ?
#
loop_
_entity_poly.entity_id
_entity_poly.type
_entity_poly.pdbx_seq_one_letter_code
_entity_poly.pdbx_strand_id
1 'polypeptide(L)'
;MNEKPVMLAIVGGGAAGMFAAAVAAERRIPCVLIERKARLGSKVLMTANGRCNFTKDLSPEQFLADIGPARAFVAEAVRECPPRKIISGLKALGVPLRRMPDGRMFPADGKATTIVHAFGDFLRNAELPLLTNCPVTGIERENAKAKARGEGEGRRAPFILHTANFDLRAENVLLATGGVSYPKTGSVGDGQNFARALGHRIVPYRPGLIGLETSDPRVTKLAGRRFEDDGRVKVFAPPTVHGAGPRLLFDYTGEVDCEQFGLSGAAIYNAQRFLEHYDRGDNVGTIPTPSAATNRPSAKDLRLEVWFGHNRLQFSNLAPRPVKEAIVTIGGVSTDEIDPHTMESRLCPGLYFAGEVMDIDGPTGGYNLTLAFATARKAVLAAASSRR
;
A
#
# COMPACT_ATOMS: atom_id res chain seq x y z
N MET A 1 -4.74 17.85 -32.67
CA MET A 1 -5.98 17.06 -32.80
C MET A 1 -6.76 17.25 -31.50
N ASN A 2 -7.97 17.82 -31.59
CA ASN A 2 -8.83 18.04 -30.42
C ASN A 2 -9.57 16.74 -30.07
N GLU A 3 -8.82 15.73 -29.59
CA GLU A 3 -9.47 14.51 -29.11
C GLU A 3 -10.19 14.77 -27.79
N LYS A 4 -11.42 14.26 -27.69
CA LYS A 4 -12.26 14.40 -26.50
C LYS A 4 -11.54 13.76 -25.30
N PRO A 5 -11.45 14.44 -24.13
CA PRO A 5 -10.79 13.87 -22.96
C PRO A 5 -11.41 12.53 -22.57
N VAL A 6 -10.57 11.54 -22.18
CA VAL A 6 -11.06 10.31 -21.55
C VAL A 6 -11.66 10.64 -20.18
N MET A 7 -12.68 9.90 -19.79
CA MET A 7 -13.38 10.17 -18.52
C MET A 7 -12.48 9.93 -17.31
N LEU A 8 -11.69 8.84 -17.30
CA LEU A 8 -10.79 8.48 -16.23
C LEU A 8 -9.50 7.87 -16.78
N ALA A 9 -8.36 8.46 -16.44
CA ALA A 9 -7.05 7.85 -16.66
C ALA A 9 -6.56 7.21 -15.36
N ILE A 10 -6.31 5.90 -15.36
CA ILE A 10 -5.74 5.15 -14.24
C ILE A 10 -4.24 4.99 -14.49
N VAL A 11 -3.40 5.58 -13.66
CA VAL A 11 -1.94 5.58 -13.82
C VAL A 11 -1.32 4.56 -12.86
N GLY A 12 -0.73 3.49 -13.42
CA GLY A 12 -0.11 2.38 -12.71
C GLY A 12 -0.94 1.09 -12.76
N GLY A 13 -0.41 0.06 -13.36
CA GLY A 13 -1.03 -1.28 -13.53
C GLY A 13 -0.66 -2.26 -12.40
N GLY A 14 -0.41 -1.77 -11.18
CA GLY A 14 -0.22 -2.57 -9.96
C GLY A 14 -1.54 -3.10 -9.41
N ALA A 15 -1.53 -3.55 -8.14
CA ALA A 15 -2.72 -4.09 -7.47
C ALA A 15 -3.90 -3.12 -7.50
N ALA A 16 -3.68 -1.87 -7.07
CA ALA A 16 -4.71 -0.84 -7.04
C ALA A 16 -5.25 -0.54 -8.45
N GLY A 17 -4.37 -0.35 -9.45
CA GLY A 17 -4.78 0.00 -10.80
C GLY A 17 -5.50 -1.13 -11.54
N MET A 18 -5.06 -2.37 -11.41
CA MET A 18 -5.77 -3.54 -11.98
C MET A 18 -7.18 -3.67 -11.40
N PHE A 19 -7.29 -3.52 -10.08
CA PHE A 19 -8.59 -3.61 -9.39
C PHE A 19 -9.49 -2.43 -9.77
N ALA A 20 -8.93 -1.20 -9.85
CA ALA A 20 -9.65 -0.01 -10.32
C ALA A 20 -10.22 -0.22 -11.72
N ALA A 21 -9.38 -0.69 -12.64
CA ALA A 21 -9.78 -0.96 -14.02
C ALA A 21 -10.86 -2.05 -14.09
N ALA A 22 -10.74 -3.11 -13.28
CA ALA A 22 -11.76 -4.17 -13.21
C ALA A 22 -13.11 -3.64 -12.70
N VAL A 23 -13.10 -2.81 -11.65
CA VAL A 23 -14.32 -2.13 -11.15
C VAL A 23 -14.91 -1.21 -12.20
N ALA A 24 -14.09 -0.46 -12.93
CA ALA A 24 -14.54 0.41 -14.00
C ALA A 24 -15.20 -0.39 -15.13
N ALA A 25 -14.57 -1.49 -15.57
CA ALA A 25 -15.12 -2.37 -16.60
C ALA A 25 -16.45 -3.00 -16.17
N GLU A 26 -16.54 -3.56 -14.96
CA GLU A 26 -17.79 -4.11 -14.40
C GLU A 26 -18.93 -3.10 -14.39
N ARG A 27 -18.61 -1.84 -14.10
CA ARG A 27 -19.58 -0.74 -14.00
C ARG A 27 -19.77 0.06 -15.30
N ARG A 28 -19.11 -0.36 -16.38
CA ARG A 28 -19.13 0.33 -17.68
C ARG A 28 -18.72 1.81 -17.58
N ILE A 29 -17.75 2.08 -16.69
CA ILE A 29 -17.17 3.43 -16.54
C ILE A 29 -16.05 3.56 -17.57
N PRO A 30 -16.13 4.51 -18.50
CA PRO A 30 -15.09 4.70 -19.52
C PRO A 30 -13.76 5.09 -18.87
N CYS A 31 -12.73 4.29 -19.08
CA CYS A 31 -11.40 4.57 -18.56
C CYS A 31 -10.30 4.01 -19.45
N VAL A 32 -9.06 4.43 -19.19
CA VAL A 32 -7.85 3.84 -19.75
C VAL A 32 -6.90 3.50 -18.60
N LEU A 33 -6.29 2.32 -18.65
CA LEU A 33 -5.25 1.90 -17.71
C LEU A 33 -3.88 2.09 -18.38
N ILE A 34 -2.98 2.82 -17.70
CA ILE A 34 -1.65 3.16 -18.20
C ILE A 34 -0.60 2.53 -17.29
N GLU A 35 0.28 1.71 -17.87
CA GLU A 35 1.34 1.00 -17.14
C GLU A 35 2.69 1.24 -17.81
N ARG A 36 3.71 1.63 -17.03
CA ARG A 36 5.06 1.88 -17.53
C ARG A 36 5.81 0.62 -18.01
N LYS A 37 5.48 -0.55 -17.42
CA LYS A 37 6.09 -1.84 -17.76
C LYS A 37 5.33 -2.54 -18.90
N ALA A 38 5.95 -3.57 -19.48
CA ALA A 38 5.33 -4.39 -20.53
C ALA A 38 4.14 -5.22 -19.99
N ARG A 39 4.04 -5.43 -18.68
CA ARG A 39 3.02 -6.28 -18.06
C ARG A 39 2.50 -5.68 -16.76
N LEU A 40 1.25 -5.98 -16.45
CA LEU A 40 0.59 -5.62 -15.22
C LEU A 40 1.13 -6.40 -14.02
N GLY A 41 0.92 -5.89 -12.81
CA GLY A 41 1.08 -6.62 -11.55
C GLY A 41 2.52 -6.94 -11.16
N SER A 42 3.53 -6.28 -11.71
CA SER A 42 4.94 -6.63 -11.49
C SER A 42 5.32 -6.76 -10.00
N LYS A 43 4.83 -5.86 -9.12
CA LYS A 43 5.05 -5.96 -7.67
C LYS A 43 4.17 -7.05 -7.02
N VAL A 44 2.96 -7.29 -7.53
CA VAL A 44 2.09 -8.37 -7.04
C VAL A 44 2.75 -9.73 -7.19
N LEU A 45 3.45 -9.95 -8.29
CA LEU A 45 4.19 -11.20 -8.56
C LEU A 45 5.30 -11.50 -7.55
N MET A 46 5.77 -10.51 -6.79
CA MET A 46 6.81 -10.67 -5.76
C MET A 46 6.23 -10.90 -4.37
N THR A 47 4.94 -10.63 -4.16
CA THR A 47 4.33 -10.70 -2.82
C THR A 47 4.32 -12.13 -2.27
N ALA A 48 4.62 -12.26 -0.97
CA ALA A 48 4.70 -13.55 -0.27
C ALA A 48 5.55 -14.59 -1.02
N ASN A 49 6.72 -14.20 -1.51
CA ASN A 49 7.62 -15.06 -2.30
C ASN A 49 6.92 -15.65 -3.54
N GLY A 50 6.16 -14.83 -4.27
CA GLY A 50 5.45 -15.23 -5.49
C GLY A 50 4.12 -15.94 -5.28
N ARG A 51 3.63 -16.04 -4.03
CA ARG A 51 2.37 -16.73 -3.69
C ARG A 51 1.15 -15.81 -3.66
N CYS A 52 1.32 -14.52 -3.47
CA CYS A 52 0.28 -13.49 -3.35
C CYS A 52 -0.73 -13.74 -2.21
N ASN A 53 -0.37 -13.37 -0.98
CA ASN A 53 -1.34 -13.21 0.09
C ASN A 53 -2.15 -11.93 -0.16
N PHE A 54 -3.31 -12.05 -0.78
CA PHE A 54 -4.04 -10.89 -1.29
C PHE A 54 -5.00 -10.25 -0.27
N THR A 55 -5.40 -10.99 0.77
CA THR A 55 -6.24 -10.49 1.87
C THR A 55 -6.22 -11.46 3.06
N LYS A 56 -6.89 -11.07 4.14
CA LYS A 56 -7.17 -11.92 5.30
C LYS A 56 -8.68 -11.97 5.53
N ASP A 57 -9.26 -13.17 5.66
CA ASP A 57 -10.71 -13.36 5.85
C ASP A 57 -11.13 -12.93 7.27
N LEU A 58 -11.29 -11.63 7.42
CA LEU A 58 -11.68 -10.94 8.65
C LEU A 58 -12.93 -10.09 8.40
N SER A 59 -13.69 -9.77 9.47
CA SER A 59 -14.66 -8.69 9.40
C SER A 59 -13.98 -7.34 9.18
N PRO A 60 -14.70 -6.32 8.67
CA PRO A 60 -14.12 -4.98 8.50
C PRO A 60 -13.53 -4.43 9.80
N GLU A 61 -14.22 -4.64 10.92
CA GLU A 61 -13.80 -4.13 12.25
C GLU A 61 -12.54 -4.83 12.75
N GLN A 62 -12.46 -6.15 12.59
CA GLN A 62 -11.25 -6.93 12.92
C GLN A 62 -10.06 -6.51 12.04
N PHE A 63 -10.30 -6.33 10.73
CA PHE A 63 -9.28 -5.85 9.80
C PHE A 63 -8.76 -4.46 10.18
N LEU A 64 -9.67 -3.53 10.46
CA LEU A 64 -9.35 -2.15 10.81
C LEU A 64 -8.63 -2.04 12.17
N ALA A 65 -8.84 -2.99 13.09
CA ALA A 65 -8.16 -2.99 14.39
C ALA A 65 -6.63 -3.08 14.24
N ASP A 66 -6.15 -3.75 13.18
CA ASP A 66 -4.72 -4.00 12.95
C ASP A 66 -4.03 -2.91 12.10
N ILE A 67 -4.78 -1.99 11.46
CA ILE A 67 -4.21 -1.03 10.50
C ILE A 67 -3.30 0.01 11.17
N GLY A 68 -3.63 0.48 12.35
CA GLY A 68 -2.84 1.52 13.03
C GLY A 68 -3.18 2.93 12.52
N PRO A 69 -2.18 3.79 12.20
CA PRO A 69 -2.39 5.24 11.98
C PRO A 69 -3.40 5.57 10.88
N ALA A 70 -3.36 4.83 9.77
CA ALA A 70 -4.26 5.06 8.63
C ALA A 70 -5.72 4.60 8.89
N ARG A 71 -6.02 3.98 10.04
CA ARG A 71 -7.31 3.34 10.33
C ARG A 71 -8.51 4.24 10.07
N ALA A 72 -8.49 5.45 10.60
CA ALA A 72 -9.61 6.38 10.45
C ALA A 72 -9.84 6.77 9.00
N PHE A 73 -8.78 7.03 8.26
CA PHE A 73 -8.82 7.42 6.86
C PHE A 73 -9.37 6.31 5.95
N VAL A 74 -8.95 5.06 6.15
CA VAL A 74 -9.35 3.94 5.28
C VAL A 74 -10.63 3.24 5.71
N ALA A 75 -11.21 3.59 6.86
CA ALA A 75 -12.30 2.84 7.49
C ALA A 75 -13.51 2.66 6.58
N GLU A 76 -13.95 3.72 5.92
CA GLU A 76 -15.12 3.67 5.03
C GLU A 76 -14.83 2.84 3.78
N ALA A 77 -13.67 3.05 3.14
CA ALA A 77 -13.27 2.27 1.99
C ALA A 77 -13.24 0.76 2.29
N VAL A 78 -12.70 0.37 3.47
CA VAL A 78 -12.66 -1.02 3.92
C VAL A 78 -14.06 -1.58 4.21
N ARG A 79 -14.96 -0.80 4.82
CA ARG A 79 -16.36 -1.25 5.05
C ARG A 79 -17.14 -1.44 3.75
N GLU A 80 -16.93 -0.59 2.76
CA GLU A 80 -17.57 -0.70 1.43
C GLU A 80 -16.95 -1.80 0.55
N CYS A 81 -15.67 -2.09 0.74
CA CYS A 81 -14.95 -3.16 0.05
C CYS A 81 -14.16 -4.04 1.05
N PRO A 82 -14.89 -4.80 1.91
CA PRO A 82 -14.27 -5.65 2.92
C PRO A 82 -13.54 -6.85 2.30
N PRO A 83 -12.69 -7.54 3.07
CA PRO A 83 -11.99 -8.75 2.64
C PRO A 83 -12.89 -9.77 1.91
N ARG A 84 -14.10 -10.03 2.43
CA ARG A 84 -15.06 -10.96 1.79
C ARG A 84 -15.49 -10.54 0.39
N LYS A 85 -15.62 -9.23 0.14
CA LYS A 85 -15.96 -8.73 -1.19
C LYS A 85 -14.82 -8.93 -2.18
N ILE A 86 -13.58 -8.75 -1.73
CA ILE A 86 -12.37 -9.02 -2.52
C ILE A 86 -12.29 -10.52 -2.85
N ILE A 87 -12.50 -11.38 -1.86
CA ILE A 87 -12.55 -12.85 -2.02
C ILE A 87 -13.61 -13.23 -3.07
N SER A 88 -14.82 -12.70 -2.96
CA SER A 88 -15.92 -12.97 -3.89
C SER A 88 -15.61 -12.46 -5.29
N GLY A 89 -15.00 -11.26 -5.41
CA GLY A 89 -14.58 -10.69 -6.69
C GLY A 89 -13.56 -11.56 -7.41
N LEU A 90 -12.51 -12.02 -6.71
CA LEU A 90 -11.51 -12.91 -7.30
C LEU A 90 -12.09 -14.27 -7.69
N LYS A 91 -13.03 -14.83 -6.90
CA LYS A 91 -13.78 -16.04 -7.30
C LYS A 91 -14.59 -15.81 -8.57
N ALA A 92 -15.25 -14.66 -8.70
CA ALA A 92 -16.00 -14.31 -9.91
C ALA A 92 -15.10 -14.15 -11.15
N LEU A 93 -13.83 -13.79 -10.97
CA LEU A 93 -12.80 -13.80 -12.01
C LEU A 93 -12.26 -15.22 -12.31
N GLY A 94 -12.83 -16.27 -11.72
CA GLY A 94 -12.42 -17.66 -11.93
C GLY A 94 -11.16 -18.08 -11.16
N VAL A 95 -10.69 -17.31 -10.16
CA VAL A 95 -9.52 -17.66 -9.38
C VAL A 95 -9.87 -18.67 -8.29
N PRO A 96 -9.34 -19.91 -8.32
CA PRO A 96 -9.45 -20.84 -7.22
C PRO A 96 -8.68 -20.32 -6.01
N LEU A 97 -9.31 -20.29 -4.83
CA LEU A 97 -8.73 -19.70 -3.63
C LEU A 97 -8.55 -20.71 -2.50
N ARG A 98 -7.49 -20.54 -1.71
CA ARG A 98 -7.21 -21.30 -0.49
C ARG A 98 -7.13 -20.37 0.71
N ARG A 99 -7.87 -20.72 1.78
CA ARG A 99 -7.80 -20.07 3.10
C ARG A 99 -6.82 -20.83 4.00
N MET A 100 -5.90 -20.11 4.62
CA MET A 100 -5.00 -20.65 5.64
C MET A 100 -5.70 -20.66 7.01
N PRO A 101 -5.20 -21.45 7.99
CA PRO A 101 -5.78 -21.51 9.35
C PRO A 101 -5.86 -20.14 10.05
N ASP A 102 -4.91 -19.25 9.82
CA ASP A 102 -4.86 -17.88 10.35
C ASP A 102 -5.69 -16.85 9.59
N GLY A 103 -6.48 -17.30 8.62
CA GLY A 103 -7.36 -16.48 7.80
C GLY A 103 -6.71 -15.85 6.57
N ARG A 104 -5.41 -15.98 6.35
CA ARG A 104 -4.75 -15.50 5.13
C ARG A 104 -5.30 -16.19 3.90
N MET A 105 -5.48 -15.43 2.82
CA MET A 105 -6.04 -15.91 1.55
C MET A 105 -5.02 -15.89 0.43
N PHE A 106 -4.94 -16.98 -0.31
CA PHE A 106 -4.02 -17.18 -1.42
C PHE A 106 -4.76 -17.77 -2.64
N PRO A 107 -4.21 -17.65 -3.87
CA PRO A 107 -4.57 -18.56 -4.96
C PRO A 107 -4.33 -20.02 -4.52
N ALA A 108 -5.20 -20.93 -4.94
CA ALA A 108 -5.11 -22.34 -4.50
C ALA A 108 -3.82 -23.03 -4.95
N ASP A 109 -3.32 -22.64 -6.12
CA ASP A 109 -2.05 -23.11 -6.68
C ASP A 109 -0.80 -22.46 -6.07
N GLY A 110 -0.99 -21.48 -5.19
CA GLY A 110 0.09 -20.73 -4.55
C GLY A 110 0.88 -19.84 -5.50
N LYS A 111 0.32 -19.41 -6.62
CA LYS A 111 1.02 -18.59 -7.62
C LYS A 111 0.38 -17.21 -7.78
N ALA A 112 1.15 -16.16 -7.57
CA ALA A 112 0.71 -14.78 -7.79
C ALA A 112 0.30 -14.52 -9.25
N THR A 113 0.88 -15.26 -10.20
CA THR A 113 0.54 -15.17 -11.64
C THR A 113 -0.92 -15.45 -11.90
N THR A 114 -1.55 -16.36 -11.16
CA THR A 114 -2.97 -16.69 -11.30
C THR A 114 -3.87 -15.49 -11.08
N ILE A 115 -3.58 -14.66 -10.06
CA ILE A 115 -4.34 -13.42 -9.83
C ILE A 115 -4.08 -12.39 -10.94
N VAL A 116 -2.81 -12.19 -11.31
CA VAL A 116 -2.44 -11.20 -12.33
C VAL A 116 -3.05 -11.57 -13.69
N HIS A 117 -3.02 -12.85 -14.07
CA HIS A 117 -3.63 -13.34 -15.32
C HIS A 117 -5.15 -13.16 -15.29
N ALA A 118 -5.82 -13.52 -14.18
CA ALA A 118 -7.27 -13.35 -14.07
C ALA A 118 -7.71 -11.89 -14.29
N PHE A 119 -7.01 -10.92 -13.70
CA PHE A 119 -7.26 -9.51 -14.00
C PHE A 119 -6.97 -9.16 -15.46
N GLY A 120 -5.83 -9.59 -16.00
CA GLY A 120 -5.44 -9.32 -17.39
C GLY A 120 -6.44 -9.87 -18.40
N ASP A 121 -6.91 -11.10 -18.20
CA ASP A 121 -7.90 -11.75 -19.04
C ASP A 121 -9.26 -11.04 -18.95
N PHE A 122 -9.69 -10.70 -17.74
CA PHE A 122 -10.94 -9.95 -17.55
C PHE A 122 -10.91 -8.59 -18.26
N LEU A 123 -9.81 -7.83 -18.13
CA LEU A 123 -9.68 -6.51 -18.76
C LEU A 123 -9.64 -6.61 -20.30
N ARG A 124 -8.98 -7.65 -20.85
CA ARG A 124 -8.99 -7.91 -22.30
C ARG A 124 -10.38 -8.28 -22.82
N ASN A 125 -11.08 -9.16 -22.09
CA ASN A 125 -12.43 -9.58 -22.48
C ASN A 125 -13.44 -8.42 -22.38
N ALA A 126 -13.20 -7.46 -21.49
CA ALA A 126 -13.97 -6.23 -21.37
C ALA A 126 -13.55 -5.14 -22.38
N GLU A 127 -12.59 -5.44 -23.27
CA GLU A 127 -12.02 -4.50 -24.25
C GLU A 127 -11.58 -3.16 -23.63
N LEU A 128 -11.12 -3.20 -22.37
CA LEU A 128 -10.69 -1.99 -21.68
C LEU A 128 -9.39 -1.47 -22.30
N PRO A 129 -9.32 -0.18 -22.70
CA PRO A 129 -8.10 0.42 -23.21
C PRO A 129 -6.93 0.28 -22.21
N LEU A 130 -5.87 -0.42 -22.63
CA LEU A 130 -4.69 -0.72 -21.83
C LEU A 130 -3.44 -0.27 -22.57
N LEU A 131 -2.70 0.67 -21.99
CA LEU A 131 -1.45 1.20 -22.50
C LEU A 131 -0.29 0.66 -21.65
N THR A 132 0.39 -0.38 -22.13
CA THR A 132 1.62 -0.91 -21.51
C THR A 132 2.86 -0.34 -22.19
N ASN A 133 4.04 -0.47 -21.55
CA ASN A 133 5.27 0.22 -21.99
C ASN A 133 5.07 1.73 -22.17
N CYS A 134 4.16 2.32 -21.40
CA CYS A 134 3.76 3.70 -21.53
C CYS A 134 3.99 4.45 -20.21
N PRO A 135 5.23 4.88 -19.92
CA PRO A 135 5.51 5.69 -18.74
C PRO A 135 4.86 7.07 -18.90
N VAL A 136 4.02 7.45 -17.94
CA VAL A 136 3.63 8.85 -17.74
C VAL A 136 4.84 9.58 -17.17
N THR A 137 5.20 10.70 -17.75
CA THR A 137 6.37 11.51 -17.38
C THR A 137 6.00 12.81 -16.68
N GLY A 138 4.75 13.26 -16.80
CA GLY A 138 4.22 14.44 -16.15
C GLY A 138 2.70 14.47 -16.20
N ILE A 139 2.11 15.17 -15.25
CA ILE A 139 0.67 15.42 -15.18
C ILE A 139 0.46 16.88 -14.82
N GLU A 140 -0.32 17.59 -15.61
CA GLU A 140 -0.69 18.98 -15.35
C GLU A 140 -2.17 19.24 -15.63
N ARG A 141 -2.67 20.36 -15.14
CA ARG A 141 -3.98 20.89 -15.53
C ARG A 141 -3.86 21.71 -16.80
N GLU A 142 -4.74 21.50 -17.75
CA GLU A 142 -4.84 22.35 -18.93
C GLU A 142 -5.11 23.81 -18.49
N ASN A 143 -4.33 24.75 -19.00
CA ASN A 143 -4.43 26.15 -18.60
C ASN A 143 -5.81 26.75 -18.98
N ALA A 144 -6.50 27.34 -18.01
CA ALA A 144 -7.80 27.98 -18.20
C ALA A 144 -7.78 29.10 -19.27
N LYS A 145 -6.62 29.69 -19.65
CA LYS A 145 -6.48 30.67 -20.72
C LYS A 145 -6.77 30.10 -22.12
N ALA A 146 -6.71 28.78 -22.30
CA ALA A 146 -7.14 28.11 -23.54
C ALA A 146 -8.69 28.04 -23.67
N LYS A 147 -9.42 28.23 -22.59
CA LYS A 147 -10.90 28.22 -22.52
C LYS A 147 -11.60 29.34 -23.28
N ALA A 148 -10.91 30.36 -23.80
CA ALA A 148 -11.50 31.44 -24.53
C ALA A 148 -12.09 31.07 -25.94
N ARG A 149 -12.09 29.76 -26.27
CA ARG A 149 -12.63 29.23 -27.53
C ARG A 149 -13.81 28.28 -27.33
N GLY A 150 -14.87 28.72 -26.67
CA GLY A 150 -16.23 28.20 -26.92
C GLY A 150 -16.67 26.91 -26.23
N GLU A 151 -16.02 26.45 -25.17
CA GLU A 151 -16.57 25.38 -24.35
C GLU A 151 -17.31 25.94 -23.13
N GLY A 152 -18.56 25.50 -22.94
CA GLY A 152 -19.53 26.08 -22.00
C GLY A 152 -19.03 26.34 -20.58
N GLU A 153 -19.53 27.38 -19.97
CA GLU A 153 -19.34 27.77 -18.58
C GLU A 153 -19.69 26.59 -17.66
N GLY A 154 -18.74 26.17 -16.75
CA GLY A 154 -18.98 25.21 -15.71
C GLY A 154 -18.16 23.93 -15.78
N ARG A 155 -17.53 23.53 -16.88
CA ARG A 155 -16.67 22.32 -16.94
C ARG A 155 -15.27 22.60 -16.41
N ARG A 156 -14.78 21.67 -15.56
CA ARG A 156 -13.39 21.68 -15.09
C ARG A 156 -12.43 21.46 -16.27
N ALA A 157 -11.30 22.17 -16.30
CA ALA A 157 -10.26 21.91 -17.27
C ALA A 157 -9.74 20.48 -17.11
N PRO A 158 -9.53 19.70 -18.19
CA PRO A 158 -9.00 18.37 -18.11
C PRO A 158 -7.54 18.36 -17.64
N PHE A 159 -7.06 17.19 -17.25
CA PHE A 159 -5.64 16.94 -17.09
C PHE A 159 -4.99 16.60 -18.42
N ILE A 160 -3.73 16.97 -18.55
CA ILE A 160 -2.83 16.50 -19.59
C ILE A 160 -1.82 15.56 -18.94
N LEU A 161 -1.80 14.31 -19.41
CA LEU A 161 -0.83 13.30 -19.02
C LEU A 161 0.22 13.19 -20.14
N HIS A 162 1.44 13.58 -19.85
CA HIS A 162 2.55 13.50 -20.79
C HIS A 162 3.13 12.07 -20.81
N THR A 163 3.33 11.53 -22.00
CA THR A 163 4.08 10.30 -22.22
C THR A 163 5.23 10.54 -23.19
N ALA A 164 6.07 9.54 -23.41
CA ALA A 164 7.18 9.68 -24.36
C ALA A 164 6.71 9.90 -25.82
N ASN A 165 5.49 9.47 -26.17
CA ASN A 165 5.04 9.41 -27.56
C ASN A 165 3.83 10.30 -27.88
N PHE A 166 3.03 10.64 -26.86
CA PHE A 166 1.81 11.45 -27.02
C PHE A 166 1.36 12.03 -25.70
N ASP A 167 0.50 13.01 -25.75
CA ASP A 167 -0.23 13.54 -24.61
C ASP A 167 -1.65 12.97 -24.57
N LEU A 168 -2.09 12.56 -23.39
CA LEU A 168 -3.44 12.07 -23.13
C LEU A 168 -4.22 13.11 -22.33
N ARG A 169 -5.40 13.51 -22.80
CA ARG A 169 -6.30 14.37 -22.05
C ARG A 169 -7.28 13.53 -21.23
N ALA A 170 -7.47 13.85 -19.94
CA ALA A 170 -8.38 13.13 -19.05
C ALA A 170 -9.22 14.10 -18.20
N GLU A 171 -10.51 13.82 -18.00
CA GLU A 171 -11.36 14.60 -17.09
C GLU A 171 -10.96 14.33 -15.64
N ASN A 172 -10.66 13.07 -15.31
CA ASN A 172 -10.21 12.62 -13.99
C ASN A 172 -8.95 11.74 -14.11
N VAL A 173 -8.10 11.78 -13.09
CA VAL A 173 -6.88 10.96 -12.99
C VAL A 173 -6.90 10.19 -11.67
N LEU A 174 -6.65 8.89 -11.72
CA LEU A 174 -6.41 8.05 -10.55
C LEU A 174 -4.93 7.66 -10.48
N LEU A 175 -4.20 8.14 -9.48
CA LEU A 175 -2.84 7.71 -9.19
C LEU A 175 -2.86 6.40 -8.40
N ALA A 176 -2.38 5.32 -9.03
CA ALA A 176 -2.29 3.96 -8.49
C ALA A 176 -0.86 3.38 -8.66
N THR A 177 0.15 4.25 -8.60
CA THR A 177 1.54 3.97 -8.96
C THR A 177 2.34 3.21 -7.91
N GLY A 178 1.77 3.01 -6.71
CA GLY A 178 2.48 2.42 -5.57
C GLY A 178 3.48 3.38 -4.92
N GLY A 179 4.35 2.84 -4.07
CA GLY A 179 5.37 3.58 -3.33
C GLY A 179 6.74 3.60 -4.00
N VAL A 180 7.81 3.48 -3.19
CA VAL A 180 9.21 3.48 -3.65
C VAL A 180 9.95 2.16 -3.36
N SER A 181 9.28 1.18 -2.77
CA SER A 181 9.84 -0.15 -2.50
C SER A 181 9.85 -1.02 -3.76
N TYR A 182 10.86 -1.90 -3.89
CA TYR A 182 11.09 -2.73 -5.07
C TYR A 182 11.11 -1.93 -6.40
N PRO A 183 12.00 -0.95 -6.59
CA PRO A 183 11.98 -0.04 -7.74
C PRO A 183 12.08 -0.75 -9.10
N LYS A 184 12.68 -1.94 -9.17
CA LYS A 184 12.72 -2.77 -10.38
C LYS A 184 11.32 -3.19 -10.87
N THR A 185 10.31 -3.16 -10.02
CA THR A 185 8.91 -3.47 -10.38
C THR A 185 8.17 -2.29 -11.01
N GLY A 186 8.74 -1.10 -10.99
CA GLY A 186 8.14 0.14 -11.49
C GLY A 186 7.68 1.11 -10.40
N SER A 187 7.76 0.72 -9.12
CA SER A 187 7.44 1.58 -7.97
C SER A 187 8.63 2.49 -7.64
N VAL A 188 8.72 3.62 -8.31
CA VAL A 188 9.87 4.55 -8.22
C VAL A 188 9.48 5.94 -7.68
N GLY A 189 8.24 6.11 -7.21
CA GLY A 189 7.76 7.37 -6.64
C GLY A 189 7.21 8.38 -7.66
N ASP A 190 6.93 7.96 -8.88
CA ASP A 190 6.40 8.87 -9.91
C ASP A 190 5.08 9.52 -9.49
N GLY A 191 4.13 8.75 -8.96
CA GLY A 191 2.83 9.29 -8.55
C GLY A 191 2.95 10.32 -7.44
N GLN A 192 3.87 10.12 -6.50
CA GLN A 192 4.15 11.11 -5.45
C GLN A 192 4.80 12.38 -6.04
N ASN A 193 5.65 12.24 -7.06
CA ASN A 193 6.22 13.39 -7.76
C ASN A 193 5.15 14.16 -8.54
N PHE A 194 4.21 13.46 -9.22
CA PHE A 194 3.07 14.10 -9.88
C PHE A 194 2.17 14.82 -8.87
N ALA A 195 1.85 14.17 -7.75
CA ALA A 195 1.07 14.77 -6.68
C ALA A 195 1.75 16.03 -6.10
N ARG A 196 3.08 15.98 -5.88
CA ARG A 196 3.86 17.14 -5.43
C ARG A 196 3.80 18.30 -6.43
N ALA A 197 3.93 18.02 -7.72
CA ALA A 197 3.82 19.02 -8.77
C ALA A 197 2.42 19.67 -8.83
N LEU A 198 1.39 18.94 -8.38
CA LEU A 198 0.01 19.41 -8.25
C LEU A 198 -0.31 20.02 -6.87
N GLY A 199 0.71 20.26 -6.03
CA GLY A 199 0.61 20.98 -4.77
C GLY A 199 0.49 20.11 -3.51
N HIS A 200 0.54 18.78 -3.61
CA HIS A 200 0.42 17.89 -2.47
C HIS A 200 1.71 17.78 -1.65
N ARG A 201 1.53 17.70 -0.33
CA ARG A 201 2.58 17.36 0.62
C ARG A 201 2.89 15.86 0.55
N ILE A 202 4.17 15.55 0.44
CA ILE A 202 4.65 14.17 0.49
C ILE A 202 5.32 13.91 1.83
N VAL A 203 4.75 12.99 2.59
CA VAL A 203 5.32 12.49 3.84
C VAL A 203 6.61 11.70 3.50
N PRO A 204 7.73 11.97 4.18
CA PRO A 204 9.01 11.32 3.90
C PRO A 204 8.92 9.79 3.92
N TYR A 205 9.59 9.14 2.97
CA TYR A 205 9.58 7.69 2.85
C TYR A 205 10.43 7.02 3.93
N ARG A 206 9.89 5.95 4.50
CA ARG A 206 10.57 5.05 5.42
C ARG A 206 10.34 3.59 4.99
N PRO A 207 11.27 2.67 5.32
CA PRO A 207 11.06 1.26 5.03
C PRO A 207 9.91 0.71 5.89
N GLY A 208 9.02 -0.08 5.31
CA GLY A 208 7.99 -0.80 6.04
C GLY A 208 8.04 -2.30 5.75
N LEU A 209 7.87 -3.12 6.79
CA LEU A 209 7.87 -4.58 6.68
C LEU A 209 9.18 -5.12 6.10
N ILE A 210 10.29 -4.86 6.78
CA ILE A 210 11.62 -5.26 6.32
C ILE A 210 12.43 -5.89 7.46
N GLY A 211 13.48 -6.62 7.12
CA GLY A 211 14.40 -7.22 8.08
C GLY A 211 15.20 -6.20 8.88
N LEU A 212 15.67 -6.63 10.03
CA LEU A 212 16.51 -5.86 10.95
C LEU A 212 17.93 -6.42 10.93
N GLU A 213 18.91 -5.53 10.80
CA GLU A 213 20.32 -5.90 10.74
C GLU A 213 20.91 -6.18 12.13
N THR A 214 21.62 -7.29 12.26
CA THR A 214 22.46 -7.62 13.42
C THR A 214 23.60 -8.55 13.02
N SER A 215 24.76 -8.33 13.60
CA SER A 215 25.90 -9.22 13.50
C SER A 215 26.03 -10.20 14.69
N ASP A 216 25.01 -10.29 15.54
CA ASP A 216 25.02 -11.19 16.70
C ASP A 216 25.25 -12.64 16.25
N PRO A 217 26.33 -13.31 16.73
CA PRO A 217 26.65 -14.68 16.33
C PRO A 217 25.55 -15.70 16.68
N ARG A 218 24.69 -15.41 17.65
CA ARG A 218 23.55 -16.25 18.02
C ARG A 218 22.45 -16.25 16.95
N VAL A 219 22.44 -15.23 16.08
CA VAL A 219 21.54 -15.11 14.91
C VAL A 219 22.25 -15.60 13.66
N THR A 220 23.41 -15.03 13.34
CA THR A 220 24.10 -15.28 12.05
C THR A 220 24.55 -16.74 11.89
N LYS A 221 24.88 -17.47 12.99
CA LYS A 221 25.15 -18.92 12.95
C LYS A 221 23.91 -19.77 12.60
N LEU A 222 22.70 -19.22 12.73
CA LEU A 222 21.44 -19.86 12.38
C LEU A 222 20.90 -19.38 11.03
N ALA A 223 21.68 -18.67 10.25
CA ALA A 223 21.27 -18.13 8.96
C ALA A 223 20.70 -19.23 8.04
N GLY A 224 19.55 -18.95 7.42
CA GLY A 224 18.77 -19.88 6.62
C GLY A 224 17.75 -20.71 7.42
N ARG A 225 17.73 -20.61 8.75
CA ARG A 225 16.71 -21.29 9.58
C ARG A 225 15.47 -20.41 9.75
N ARG A 226 14.32 -21.07 9.67
CA ARG A 226 12.98 -20.48 9.84
C ARG A 226 12.31 -21.08 11.07
N PHE A 227 11.70 -20.25 11.89
CA PHE A 227 10.93 -20.58 13.09
C PHE A 227 9.49 -20.11 12.91
N GLU A 228 8.60 -21.00 12.44
CA GLU A 228 7.23 -20.65 12.04
C GLU A 228 6.28 -20.56 13.25
N ASP A 229 6.38 -21.50 14.20
CA ASP A 229 5.42 -21.66 15.31
C ASP A 229 5.90 -21.03 16.61
N ASP A 230 7.22 -20.87 16.79
CA ASP A 230 7.86 -20.42 18.05
C ASP A 230 8.39 -18.99 17.97
N GLY A 231 8.12 -18.30 16.85
CA GLY A 231 8.57 -16.92 16.66
C GLY A 231 7.70 -15.91 17.39
N ARG A 232 8.32 -15.01 18.16
CA ARG A 232 7.63 -13.91 18.83
C ARG A 232 8.54 -12.70 18.98
N VAL A 233 8.00 -11.52 18.85
CA VAL A 233 8.71 -10.27 19.11
C VAL A 233 7.92 -9.40 20.06
N LYS A 234 8.60 -8.87 21.08
CA LYS A 234 8.07 -7.84 21.97
C LYS A 234 8.95 -6.61 21.92
N VAL A 235 8.31 -5.43 22.01
CA VAL A 235 9.00 -4.16 22.12
C VAL A 235 8.63 -3.51 23.45
N PHE A 236 9.64 -3.06 24.18
CA PHE A 236 9.49 -2.44 25.49
C PHE A 236 10.09 -1.03 25.49
N ALA A 237 9.39 -0.09 26.11
CA ALA A 237 9.97 1.17 26.50
C ALA A 237 10.66 1.06 27.88
N PRO A 238 11.71 1.85 28.13
CA PRO A 238 12.30 1.98 29.46
C PRO A 238 11.25 2.46 30.47
N PRO A 239 11.43 2.19 31.77
CA PRO A 239 10.52 2.67 32.78
C PRO A 239 10.55 4.20 32.87
N THR A 240 9.36 4.80 33.02
CA THR A 240 9.20 6.27 33.15
C THR A 240 9.34 6.74 34.60
N VAL A 241 9.27 5.82 35.57
CA VAL A 241 9.37 6.10 37.01
C VAL A 241 10.42 5.17 37.60
N HIS A 242 11.26 5.70 38.46
CA HIS A 242 12.27 4.92 39.17
C HIS A 242 11.62 3.77 39.97
N GLY A 243 12.10 2.53 39.77
CA GLY A 243 11.54 1.33 40.42
C GLY A 243 10.37 0.66 39.64
N ALA A 244 9.85 1.26 38.59
CA ALA A 244 8.89 0.60 37.70
C ALA A 244 9.58 -0.35 36.72
N GLY A 245 8.87 -1.39 36.26
CA GLY A 245 9.35 -2.27 35.19
C GLY A 245 9.23 -1.63 33.79
N PRO A 246 9.89 -2.22 32.79
CA PRO A 246 9.77 -1.76 31.40
C PRO A 246 8.32 -1.94 30.90
N ARG A 247 7.83 -0.97 30.13
CA ARG A 247 6.46 -0.97 29.60
C ARG A 247 6.40 -1.68 28.25
N LEU A 248 5.56 -2.70 28.13
CA LEU A 248 5.29 -3.37 26.86
C LEU A 248 4.55 -2.42 25.90
N LEU A 249 5.06 -2.27 24.68
CA LEU A 249 4.49 -1.42 23.63
C LEU A 249 3.93 -2.23 22.47
N PHE A 250 4.55 -3.38 22.18
CA PHE A 250 4.19 -4.23 21.03
C PHE A 250 4.44 -5.69 21.40
N ASP A 251 3.56 -6.57 20.93
CA ASP A 251 3.67 -8.03 21.12
C ASP A 251 3.07 -8.72 19.89
N TYR A 252 3.86 -9.50 19.19
CA TYR A 252 3.42 -10.22 18.02
C TYR A 252 4.05 -11.61 17.94
N THR A 253 3.20 -12.62 17.70
CA THR A 253 3.61 -14.00 17.45
C THR A 253 3.54 -14.29 15.97
N GLY A 254 4.58 -14.86 15.39
CA GLY A 254 4.66 -15.17 13.98
C GLY A 254 6.07 -15.62 13.59
N GLU A 255 6.25 -15.91 12.33
CA GLU A 255 7.50 -16.38 11.75
C GLU A 255 8.67 -15.42 12.07
N VAL A 256 9.79 -16.02 12.52
CA VAL A 256 11.11 -15.39 12.66
C VAL A 256 12.11 -16.17 11.81
N ASP A 257 12.75 -15.49 10.87
CA ASP A 257 13.82 -16.05 10.05
C ASP A 257 15.16 -15.47 10.48
N CYS A 258 16.17 -16.34 10.63
CA CYS A 258 17.56 -15.94 10.82
C CYS A 258 18.27 -15.85 9.46
N GLU A 259 18.87 -14.69 9.17
CA GLU A 259 19.55 -14.39 7.93
C GLU A 259 21.01 -14.04 8.18
N GLN A 260 21.84 -14.01 7.13
CA GLN A 260 23.24 -13.57 7.25
C GLN A 260 23.34 -12.10 7.68
N PHE A 261 22.36 -11.26 7.30
CA PHE A 261 22.31 -9.86 7.69
C PHE A 261 21.67 -9.64 9.08
N GLY A 262 20.97 -10.64 9.63
CA GLY A 262 20.23 -10.48 10.88
C GLY A 262 18.91 -11.23 10.90
N LEU A 263 17.81 -10.53 11.19
CA LEU A 263 16.48 -11.10 11.43
C LEU A 263 15.48 -10.66 10.36
N SER A 264 14.60 -11.58 9.95
CA SER A 264 13.46 -11.34 9.07
C SER A 264 12.24 -12.17 9.48
N GLY A 265 11.24 -12.27 8.63
CA GLY A 265 9.99 -12.98 8.93
C GLY A 265 8.88 -12.07 9.45
N ALA A 266 7.66 -12.62 9.51
CA ALA A 266 6.45 -11.82 9.78
C ALA A 266 6.49 -11.08 11.13
N ALA A 267 7.05 -11.70 12.17
CA ALA A 267 7.14 -11.07 13.48
C ALA A 267 8.11 -9.88 13.47
N ILE A 268 9.26 -10.04 12.82
CA ILE A 268 10.25 -8.97 12.66
C ILE A 268 9.71 -7.83 11.81
N TYR A 269 9.05 -8.14 10.69
CA TYR A 269 8.49 -7.13 9.79
C TYR A 269 7.45 -6.25 10.48
N ASN A 270 6.54 -6.86 11.25
CA ASN A 270 5.54 -6.11 12.00
C ASN A 270 6.14 -5.29 13.15
N ALA A 271 7.17 -5.81 13.83
CA ALA A 271 7.89 -5.06 14.86
C ALA A 271 8.66 -3.86 14.25
N GLN A 272 9.32 -4.05 13.11
CA GLN A 272 10.03 -2.98 12.40
C GLN A 272 9.05 -1.88 11.93
N ARG A 273 7.90 -2.27 11.35
CA ARG A 273 6.82 -1.33 11.01
C ARG A 273 6.36 -0.54 12.24
N PHE A 274 6.15 -1.23 13.37
CA PHE A 274 5.79 -0.57 14.63
C PHE A 274 6.84 0.47 15.05
N LEU A 275 8.14 0.13 14.96
CA LEU A 275 9.24 1.04 15.34
C LEU A 275 9.28 2.30 14.48
N GLU A 276 9.05 2.18 13.16
CA GLU A 276 9.02 3.34 12.26
C GLU A 276 7.86 4.29 12.57
N HIS A 277 6.67 3.75 12.78
CA HIS A 277 5.51 4.56 13.18
C HIS A 277 5.70 5.16 14.58
N TYR A 278 6.27 4.38 15.50
CA TYR A 278 6.61 4.89 16.82
C TYR A 278 7.59 6.06 16.72
N ASP A 279 8.66 5.95 15.94
CA ASP A 279 9.64 7.02 15.74
C ASP A 279 9.01 8.27 15.08
N ARG A 280 8.06 8.08 14.19
CA ARG A 280 7.27 9.15 13.56
C ARG A 280 6.33 9.90 14.53
N GLY A 281 6.07 9.34 15.68
CA GLY A 281 5.10 9.88 16.64
C GLY A 281 3.66 9.41 16.41
N ASP A 282 3.46 8.47 15.52
CA ASP A 282 2.14 7.92 15.21
C ASP A 282 1.58 7.10 16.38
N ASN A 283 0.26 7.00 16.44
CA ASN A 283 -0.42 6.11 17.37
C ASN A 283 -0.51 4.72 16.75
N VAL A 284 0.31 3.78 17.23
CA VAL A 284 0.39 2.41 16.71
C VAL A 284 0.06 1.39 17.79
N GLY A 285 -0.96 0.57 17.53
CA GLY A 285 -1.31 -0.59 18.34
C GLY A 285 -2.43 -0.36 19.34
N THR A 286 -2.78 -1.45 20.04
CA THR A 286 -3.84 -1.50 21.06
C THR A 286 -3.44 -0.83 22.39
N ILE A 287 -2.17 -0.50 22.56
CA ILE A 287 -1.66 0.17 23.74
C ILE A 287 -1.60 1.67 23.43
N PRO A 288 -2.35 2.53 24.12
CA PRO A 288 -2.28 3.98 23.91
C PRO A 288 -0.82 4.44 24.03
N THR A 289 -0.24 4.94 22.95
CA THR A 289 1.00 5.69 23.05
C THR A 289 0.66 6.99 23.78
N PRO A 290 1.46 7.44 24.77
CA PRO A 290 1.21 8.72 25.40
C PRO A 290 1.14 9.80 24.33
N SER A 291 0.02 10.55 24.31
CA SER A 291 -0.08 11.73 23.45
C SER A 291 1.11 12.62 23.73
N ALA A 292 1.72 13.18 22.69
CA ALA A 292 2.76 14.23 22.64
C ALA A 292 3.38 14.75 23.96
N ALA A 293 3.53 13.89 24.97
CA ALA A 293 4.19 14.22 26.22
C ALA A 293 5.69 14.36 25.94
N THR A 294 6.26 15.42 26.41
CA THR A 294 7.63 15.89 26.28
C THR A 294 8.73 14.90 26.71
N ASN A 295 8.39 13.66 27.08
CA ASN A 295 9.29 12.60 27.57
C ASN A 295 9.04 11.23 26.91
N ARG A 296 8.68 11.20 25.63
CA ARG A 296 8.60 9.91 24.89
C ARG A 296 10.02 9.41 24.58
N PRO A 297 10.40 8.17 24.98
CA PRO A 297 11.68 7.59 24.59
C PRO A 297 11.81 7.54 23.07
N SER A 298 13.01 7.75 22.53
CA SER A 298 13.31 7.54 21.12
C SER A 298 13.14 6.05 20.76
N ALA A 299 12.87 5.75 19.49
CA ALA A 299 12.86 4.37 19.03
C ALA A 299 14.18 3.65 19.31
N LYS A 300 15.31 4.37 19.37
CA LYS A 300 16.64 3.85 19.73
C LYS A 300 16.75 3.37 21.19
N ASP A 301 15.93 3.91 22.06
CA ASP A 301 15.90 3.56 23.50
C ASP A 301 15.00 2.35 23.76
N LEU A 302 14.26 1.89 22.75
CA LEU A 302 13.39 0.74 22.87
C LEU A 302 14.19 -0.56 22.86
N ARG A 303 13.73 -1.51 23.66
CA ARG A 303 14.29 -2.87 23.73
C ARG A 303 13.40 -3.83 22.97
N LEU A 304 13.97 -4.55 22.03
CA LEU A 304 13.35 -5.68 21.36
C LEU A 304 13.71 -6.97 22.09
N GLU A 305 12.72 -7.78 22.36
CA GLU A 305 12.93 -9.17 22.76
C GLU A 305 12.39 -10.07 21.66
N VAL A 306 13.23 -10.95 21.16
CA VAL A 306 12.92 -11.88 20.07
C VAL A 306 13.06 -13.31 20.59
N TRP A 307 12.00 -14.10 20.42
CA TRP A 307 11.98 -15.53 20.72
C TRP A 307 11.97 -16.30 19.40
N PHE A 308 12.79 -17.33 19.31
CA PHE A 308 12.79 -18.28 18.22
C PHE A 308 13.42 -19.62 18.68
N GLY A 309 12.68 -20.70 18.55
CA GLY A 309 13.02 -21.98 19.15
C GLY A 309 13.23 -21.82 20.66
N HIS A 310 14.34 -22.29 21.17
CA HIS A 310 14.70 -22.17 22.59
C HIS A 310 15.43 -20.86 22.94
N ASN A 311 15.66 -19.98 21.95
CA ASN A 311 16.40 -18.74 22.17
C ASN A 311 15.45 -17.60 22.56
N ARG A 312 15.92 -16.78 23.50
CA ARG A 312 15.36 -15.46 23.82
C ARG A 312 16.49 -14.46 23.80
N LEU A 313 16.48 -13.58 22.81
CA LEU A 313 17.51 -12.57 22.62
C LEU A 313 16.93 -11.19 22.84
N GLN A 314 17.78 -10.29 23.35
CA GLN A 314 17.44 -8.89 23.54
C GLN A 314 18.34 -8.04 22.66
N PHE A 315 17.72 -7.07 21.99
CA PHE A 315 18.40 -6.15 21.12
C PHE A 315 17.95 -4.71 21.42
N SER A 316 18.84 -3.77 21.16
CA SER A 316 18.56 -2.35 21.16
C SER A 316 19.10 -1.73 19.88
N ASN A 317 18.40 -0.76 19.33
CA ASN A 317 18.84 0.02 18.19
C ASN A 317 19.25 -0.83 16.94
N LEU A 318 18.43 -1.82 16.57
CA LEU A 318 18.61 -2.54 15.31
C LEU A 318 18.27 -1.63 14.13
N ALA A 319 19.13 -1.62 13.10
CA ALA A 319 18.90 -0.85 11.88
C ALA A 319 17.98 -1.64 10.91
N PRO A 320 17.01 -0.99 10.27
CA PRO A 320 16.27 -1.62 9.17
C PRO A 320 17.14 -1.72 7.92
N ARG A 321 16.88 -2.71 7.08
CA ARG A 321 17.43 -2.81 5.73
C ARG A 321 17.00 -1.60 4.88
N PRO A 322 17.67 -1.31 3.76
CA PRO A 322 17.35 -0.17 2.90
C PRO A 322 15.92 -0.20 2.34
N VAL A 323 15.25 0.96 2.25
CA VAL A 323 13.85 1.10 1.78
C VAL A 323 13.56 0.45 0.42
N LYS A 324 14.56 0.38 -0.48
CA LYS A 324 14.43 -0.31 -1.78
C LYS A 324 14.16 -1.81 -1.67
N GLU A 325 14.47 -2.42 -0.52
CA GLU A 325 14.28 -3.84 -0.22
C GLU A 325 13.02 -4.08 0.63
N ALA A 326 12.38 -3.02 1.12
CA ALA A 326 11.18 -3.08 1.92
C ALA A 326 10.00 -3.68 1.15
N ILE A 327 9.11 -4.39 1.84
CA ILE A 327 7.88 -4.92 1.22
C ILE A 327 6.93 -3.77 0.89
N VAL A 328 6.82 -2.80 1.79
CA VAL A 328 5.98 -1.61 1.63
C VAL A 328 6.74 -0.33 1.93
N THR A 329 6.23 0.78 1.44
CA THR A 329 6.68 2.13 1.76
C THR A 329 5.79 2.70 2.85
N ILE A 330 6.36 3.16 3.95
CA ILE A 330 5.71 4.05 4.92
C ILE A 330 5.96 5.47 4.42
N GLY A 331 4.94 6.33 4.40
CA GLY A 331 5.00 7.65 3.77
C GLY A 331 4.38 7.67 2.38
N GLY A 332 4.30 8.82 1.76
CA GLY A 332 3.61 9.05 0.49
C GLY A 332 2.79 10.32 0.49
N VAL A 333 1.78 10.41 -0.37
CA VAL A 333 0.87 11.56 -0.40
C VAL A 333 0.11 11.65 0.93
N SER A 334 0.15 12.83 1.56
CA SER A 334 -0.49 13.06 2.86
C SER A 334 -2.00 12.82 2.79
N THR A 335 -2.50 11.98 3.68
CA THR A 335 -3.93 11.67 3.78
C THR A 335 -4.77 12.86 4.25
N ASP A 336 -4.17 13.88 4.90
CA ASP A 336 -4.88 15.11 5.30
C ASP A 336 -5.44 15.89 4.11
N GLU A 337 -4.79 15.74 2.94
CA GLU A 337 -5.12 16.44 1.70
C GLU A 337 -6.01 15.61 0.76
N ILE A 338 -6.49 14.47 1.23
CA ILE A 338 -7.35 13.55 0.48
C ILE A 338 -8.67 13.37 1.23
N ASP A 339 -9.77 13.37 0.52
CA ASP A 339 -11.08 13.09 1.10
C ASP A 339 -11.24 11.57 1.31
N PRO A 340 -11.39 11.07 2.55
CA PRO A 340 -11.56 9.64 2.84
C PRO A 340 -12.87 9.06 2.29
N HIS A 341 -13.85 9.91 1.95
CA HIS A 341 -15.14 9.47 1.42
C HIS A 341 -15.11 9.23 -0.10
N THR A 342 -14.15 9.83 -0.80
CA THR A 342 -14.06 9.77 -2.27
C THR A 342 -12.70 9.35 -2.79
N MET A 343 -11.66 9.40 -1.96
CA MET A 343 -10.25 9.32 -2.36
C MET A 343 -9.82 10.44 -3.31
N GLU A 344 -10.59 11.52 -3.42
CA GLU A 344 -10.30 12.70 -4.24
C GLU A 344 -9.36 13.66 -3.50
N SER A 345 -8.49 14.30 -4.24
CA SER A 345 -7.67 15.42 -3.76
C SER A 345 -8.53 16.57 -3.28
N ARG A 346 -8.26 17.10 -2.10
CA ARG A 346 -8.84 18.35 -1.59
C ARG A 346 -8.26 19.59 -2.29
N LEU A 347 -7.06 19.45 -2.89
CA LEU A 347 -6.31 20.54 -3.52
C LEU A 347 -6.53 20.62 -5.03
N CYS A 348 -6.69 19.47 -5.68
CA CYS A 348 -6.78 19.34 -7.13
C CYS A 348 -7.98 18.46 -7.51
N PRO A 349 -9.20 19.05 -7.61
CA PRO A 349 -10.42 18.30 -7.90
C PRO A 349 -10.32 17.49 -9.20
N GLY A 350 -10.79 16.23 -9.20
CA GLY A 350 -10.65 15.27 -10.29
C GLY A 350 -9.37 14.44 -10.25
N LEU A 351 -8.46 14.73 -9.31
CA LEU A 351 -7.31 13.88 -8.99
C LEU A 351 -7.69 12.92 -7.85
N TYR A 352 -7.51 11.64 -8.06
CA TYR A 352 -7.82 10.58 -7.10
C TYR A 352 -6.59 9.75 -6.78
N PHE A 353 -6.61 9.07 -5.62
CA PHE A 353 -5.50 8.26 -5.15
C PHE A 353 -5.95 6.87 -4.73
N ALA A 354 -5.12 5.84 -4.96
CA ALA A 354 -5.38 4.49 -4.47
C ALA A 354 -4.11 3.72 -4.11
N GLY A 355 -4.15 3.03 -2.99
CA GLY A 355 -3.06 2.18 -2.51
C GLY A 355 -1.86 2.95 -2.00
N GLU A 356 -0.69 2.34 -2.11
CA GLU A 356 0.58 2.73 -1.49
C GLU A 356 1.19 4.05 -2.02
N VAL A 357 0.55 4.71 -2.97
CA VAL A 357 0.92 6.08 -3.38
C VAL A 357 0.63 7.09 -2.26
N MET A 358 -0.36 6.80 -1.43
CA MET A 358 -0.74 7.55 -0.22
C MET A 358 0.08 7.10 0.99
N ASP A 359 0.15 7.93 2.03
CA ASP A 359 0.71 7.57 3.34
C ASP A 359 -0.25 6.63 4.10
N ILE A 360 -0.43 5.43 3.54
CA ILE A 360 -1.21 4.34 4.13
C ILE A 360 -0.44 3.03 4.00
N ASP A 361 -0.37 2.28 5.09
CA ASP A 361 0.21 0.95 5.13
C ASP A 361 -0.46 0.09 6.21
N GLY A 362 -0.25 -1.20 6.14
CA GLY A 362 -0.76 -2.18 7.07
C GLY A 362 0.27 -3.25 7.41
N PRO A 363 0.00 -4.10 8.41
CA PRO A 363 0.88 -5.20 8.77
C PRO A 363 1.04 -6.23 7.63
N THR A 364 1.89 -7.24 7.84
CA THR A 364 1.93 -8.41 6.96
C THR A 364 0.60 -9.19 7.04
N GLY A 365 0.30 -9.99 6.01
CA GLY A 365 -0.88 -10.87 6.04
C GLY A 365 -2.01 -10.46 5.10
N GLY A 366 -1.73 -9.72 4.02
CA GLY A 366 -2.72 -9.34 2.99
C GLY A 366 -3.38 -7.98 3.23
N TYR A 367 -2.97 -7.25 4.25
CA TYR A 367 -3.53 -5.94 4.57
C TYR A 367 -3.27 -4.91 3.47
N ASN A 368 -2.05 -4.79 2.98
CA ASN A 368 -1.66 -3.76 2.01
C ASN A 368 -2.37 -3.93 0.65
N LEU A 369 -2.55 -5.17 0.18
CA LEU A 369 -3.33 -5.43 -1.04
C LEU A 369 -4.82 -5.15 -0.82
N THR A 370 -5.37 -5.48 0.34
CA THR A 370 -6.75 -5.13 0.70
C THR A 370 -6.97 -3.61 0.70
N LEU A 371 -6.04 -2.84 1.29
CA LEU A 371 -6.09 -1.37 1.27
C LEU A 371 -6.03 -0.83 -0.17
N ALA A 372 -5.16 -1.41 -1.01
CA ALA A 372 -5.05 -1.03 -2.41
C ALA A 372 -6.38 -1.27 -3.17
N PHE A 373 -7.01 -2.41 -2.95
CA PHE A 373 -8.29 -2.76 -3.59
C PHE A 373 -9.45 -1.89 -3.08
N ALA A 374 -9.55 -1.70 -1.77
CA ALA A 374 -10.63 -0.93 -1.16
C ALA A 374 -10.61 0.54 -1.57
N THR A 375 -9.44 1.19 -1.51
CA THR A 375 -9.27 2.58 -1.91
C THR A 375 -9.45 2.77 -3.42
N ALA A 376 -8.97 1.81 -4.24
CA ALA A 376 -9.16 1.83 -5.70
C ALA A 376 -10.64 1.80 -6.08
N ARG A 377 -11.42 0.90 -5.46
CA ARG A 377 -12.86 0.81 -5.71
C ARG A 377 -13.56 2.13 -5.36
N LYS A 378 -13.23 2.69 -4.20
CA LYS A 378 -13.84 3.94 -3.75
C LYS A 378 -13.54 5.09 -4.71
N ALA A 379 -12.28 5.26 -5.10
CA ALA A 379 -11.84 6.29 -6.04
C ALA A 379 -12.56 6.21 -7.40
N VAL A 380 -12.66 5.01 -7.98
CA VAL A 380 -13.33 4.83 -9.29
C VAL A 380 -14.81 5.18 -9.23
N LEU A 381 -15.50 4.74 -8.17
CA LEU A 381 -16.94 5.03 -8.03
C LEU A 381 -17.20 6.51 -7.80
N ALA A 382 -16.35 7.19 -7.03
CA ALA A 382 -16.43 8.64 -6.82
C ALA A 382 -16.16 9.42 -8.10
N ALA A 383 -15.11 9.06 -8.85
CA ALA A 383 -14.78 9.68 -10.13
C ALA A 383 -15.92 9.56 -11.14
N ALA A 384 -16.66 8.45 -11.15
CA ALA A 384 -17.83 8.27 -12.01
C ALA A 384 -19.04 9.11 -11.59
N SER A 385 -19.17 9.40 -10.29
CA SER A 385 -20.30 10.19 -9.75
C SER A 385 -20.12 11.69 -9.90
N SER A 386 -18.88 12.17 -10.08
CA SER A 386 -18.57 13.61 -10.21
C SER A 386 -19.10 14.28 -11.50
N ARG A 387 -19.71 13.50 -12.41
CA ARG A 387 -20.38 13.98 -13.63
C ARG A 387 -21.85 14.39 -13.43
N ARG A 388 -22.43 14.09 -12.28
CA ARG A 388 -23.80 14.46 -11.94
C ARG A 388 -23.79 15.76 -11.15
#